data_9994c3fb027e1853e09e9e267012c9be
#
_entry.id   9994c3fb027e1853e09e9e267012c9be
#
_cell.length_a   1.000
_cell.length_b   1.000
_cell.length_c   1.000
_cell.angle_alpha   90.00
_cell.angle_beta   90.00
_cell.angle_gamma   90.00
#
_symmetry.space_group_name_H-M   'P 1'
#
loop_
_entity.id
_entity.type
_entity.pdbx_description
1 polymer ?
#
loop_
_entity_poly.entity_id
_entity_poly.type
_entity_poly.pdbx_seq_one_letter_code
_entity_poly.pdbx_strand_id
1 'polypeptide(L)'
;EKGSDIVRRREFEATEEQSIETKKQKKKGPMRVIKLTISVLGILFVLTAAVVAGATLGFIDNSTDLIAQEYNLDFTSVVYYIDEETGQPVELERLYAEQNRVWVDLENTPKNLKYAFIAIEDERFETHHGVDWKRTFGATINFIFKGNRSYGGSTITQQLIKNVSQENSITVQRKVMEIFRAQMFEKQYDKDVIMYEYLNRIYLGKGCYGVKSAAAAYFGKELQSLTTAECASLISITNNPSLFNPYSENVFKYKGEMRDGAGRNRYRQLNVLSEMLSQGYLTQEQHDEAVAQEMVFKEGIDPQDRWANCDNCGYSGTVSTFHSEEGRYYCPECNSLVTVNQDASQNVYSWFVDAAILDVASDLAAQDGVDWESAGEKTRNYYLERIQKGGYHIYTTLDMDVQNQVDAVYTDLSKIPTTRSTQQLQSGIVVI
;
A
#
# COMPACT_ATOMS: atom_id res chain seq x y z
N GLU A 1 -8.59 -73.38 -68.96
CA GLU A 1 -8.12 -72.02 -68.81
C GLU A 1 -9.09 -71.06 -68.06
N LYS A 2 -10.39 -71.18 -68.15
CA LYS A 2 -11.35 -70.30 -67.46
C LYS A 2 -11.49 -70.49 -65.94
N GLY A 3 -11.04 -71.62 -65.40
CA GLY A 3 -11.13 -71.92 -63.95
C GLY A 3 -10.00 -71.32 -63.08
N SER A 4 -8.81 -71.12 -63.65
CA SER A 4 -7.65 -70.58 -62.91
C SER A 4 -7.74 -69.05 -62.67
N ASP A 5 -8.38 -68.34 -63.56
CA ASP A 5 -8.55 -66.88 -63.43
C ASP A 5 -9.56 -66.46 -62.36
N ILE A 6 -10.62 -67.32 -62.17
CA ILE A 6 -11.65 -67.03 -61.13
C ILE A 6 -11.08 -67.27 -59.70
N VAL A 7 -10.22 -68.29 -59.54
CA VAL A 7 -9.58 -68.55 -58.25
C VAL A 7 -8.56 -67.48 -57.93
N ARG A 8 -7.71 -67.00 -58.89
CA ARG A 8 -6.78 -65.91 -58.68
C ARG A 8 -7.46 -64.59 -58.36
N ARG A 9 -8.62 -64.29 -58.95
CA ARG A 9 -9.36 -63.06 -58.67
C ARG A 9 -10.00 -63.11 -57.27
N ARG A 10 -10.47 -64.22 -56.78
CA ARG A 10 -10.98 -64.35 -55.42
C ARG A 10 -9.91 -64.31 -54.36
N GLU A 11 -8.71 -64.83 -54.63
CA GLU A 11 -7.58 -64.73 -53.74
C GLU A 11 -7.03 -63.27 -53.68
N PHE A 12 -7.08 -62.51 -54.78
CA PHE A 12 -6.67 -61.12 -54.85
C PHE A 12 -7.66 -60.24 -54.12
N GLU A 13 -8.97 -60.43 -54.30
CA GLU A 13 -10.02 -59.71 -53.59
C GLU A 13 -9.97 -60.00 -52.07
N ALA A 14 -9.77 -61.22 -51.66
CA ALA A 14 -9.65 -61.59 -50.25
C ALA A 14 -8.39 -61.00 -49.57
N THR A 15 -7.27 -60.90 -50.31
CA THR A 15 -6.05 -60.28 -49.81
C THR A 15 -6.16 -58.72 -49.74
N GLU A 16 -6.92 -58.12 -50.64
CA GLU A 16 -7.17 -56.69 -50.63
C GLU A 16 -8.14 -56.28 -49.50
N GLU A 17 -9.21 -57.08 -49.26
CA GLU A 17 -10.13 -56.88 -48.12
C GLU A 17 -9.41 -57.05 -46.77
N GLN A 18 -8.54 -58.06 -46.61
CA GLN A 18 -7.74 -58.27 -45.40
C GLN A 18 -6.74 -57.12 -45.20
N SER A 19 -6.17 -56.55 -46.29
CA SER A 19 -5.25 -55.43 -46.20
C SER A 19 -5.95 -54.11 -45.83
N ILE A 20 -7.22 -53.93 -46.22
CA ILE A 20 -8.05 -52.78 -45.88
C ILE A 20 -8.56 -52.89 -44.43
N GLU A 21 -8.93 -54.08 -43.96
CA GLU A 21 -9.31 -54.27 -42.56
C GLU A 21 -8.15 -54.08 -41.59
N THR A 22 -6.96 -54.58 -41.91
CA THR A 22 -5.75 -54.39 -41.10
C THR A 22 -5.29 -52.93 -41.10
N LYS A 23 -5.47 -52.16 -42.17
CA LYS A 23 -5.24 -50.72 -42.21
C LYS A 23 -6.25 -49.91 -41.43
N LYS A 24 -7.55 -50.34 -41.38
CA LYS A 24 -8.58 -49.68 -40.55
C LYS A 24 -8.39 -49.94 -39.05
N GLN A 25 -7.89 -51.10 -38.63
CA GLN A 25 -7.60 -51.40 -37.23
C GLN A 25 -6.33 -50.65 -36.72
N LYS A 26 -5.29 -50.47 -37.56
CA LYS A 26 -4.07 -49.73 -37.16
C LYS A 26 -4.27 -48.24 -36.93
N LYS A 27 -5.33 -47.60 -37.52
CA LYS A 27 -5.59 -46.17 -37.36
C LYS A 27 -6.42 -45.81 -36.11
N LYS A 28 -7.07 -46.74 -35.42
CA LYS A 28 -7.88 -46.46 -34.24
C LYS A 28 -7.12 -46.53 -32.90
N GLY A 29 -5.95 -47.16 -32.85
CA GLY A 29 -5.17 -47.37 -31.64
C GLY A 29 -4.62 -46.07 -31.01
N PRO A 30 -3.87 -45.21 -31.73
CA PRO A 30 -3.23 -44.06 -31.13
C PRO A 30 -4.24 -43.00 -30.68
N MET A 31 -5.36 -42.85 -31.39
CA MET A 31 -6.37 -41.84 -31.03
C MET A 31 -7.20 -42.26 -29.80
N ARG A 32 -7.37 -43.56 -29.53
CA ARG A 32 -7.98 -44.05 -28.28
C ARG A 32 -7.05 -43.86 -27.09
N VAL A 33 -5.75 -44.13 -27.24
CA VAL A 33 -4.74 -43.92 -26.20
C VAL A 33 -4.63 -42.41 -25.87
N ILE A 34 -4.59 -41.54 -26.88
CA ILE A 34 -4.56 -40.08 -26.69
C ILE A 34 -5.82 -39.60 -25.94
N LYS A 35 -7.00 -40.04 -26.34
CA LYS A 35 -8.26 -39.71 -25.63
C LYS A 35 -8.27 -40.22 -24.20
N LEU A 36 -7.78 -41.42 -23.95
CA LEU A 36 -7.68 -41.99 -22.61
C LEU A 36 -6.70 -41.24 -21.74
N THR A 37 -5.51 -40.89 -22.26
CA THR A 37 -4.54 -40.06 -21.53
C THR A 37 -5.06 -38.65 -21.21
N ILE A 38 -5.75 -38.02 -22.15
CA ILE A 38 -6.36 -36.69 -21.90
C ILE A 38 -7.49 -36.82 -20.84
N SER A 39 -8.29 -37.88 -20.89
CA SER A 39 -9.35 -38.13 -19.89
C SER A 39 -8.76 -38.41 -18.50
N VAL A 40 -7.70 -39.20 -18.41
CA VAL A 40 -7.00 -39.49 -17.14
C VAL A 40 -6.36 -38.24 -16.58
N LEU A 41 -5.71 -37.44 -17.42
CA LEU A 41 -5.13 -36.14 -17.01
C LEU A 41 -6.22 -35.14 -16.57
N GLY A 42 -7.37 -35.14 -17.26
CA GLY A 42 -8.54 -34.35 -16.87
C GLY A 42 -9.12 -34.77 -15.52
N ILE A 43 -9.26 -36.06 -15.27
CA ILE A 43 -9.72 -36.59 -13.97
C ILE A 43 -8.71 -36.28 -12.87
N LEU A 44 -7.41 -36.44 -13.14
CA LEU A 44 -6.33 -36.10 -12.17
C LEU A 44 -6.36 -34.63 -11.84
N PHE A 45 -6.56 -33.78 -12.83
CA PHE A 45 -6.70 -32.32 -12.64
C PHE A 45 -7.92 -31.96 -11.77
N VAL A 46 -9.08 -32.58 -12.03
CA VAL A 46 -10.29 -32.36 -11.24
C VAL A 46 -10.11 -32.85 -9.80
N LEU A 47 -9.48 -34.00 -9.60
CA LEU A 47 -9.17 -34.53 -8.26
C LEU A 47 -8.19 -33.67 -7.51
N THR A 48 -7.13 -33.20 -8.14
CA THR A 48 -6.17 -32.27 -7.52
C THR A 48 -6.83 -30.93 -7.21
N ALA A 49 -7.66 -30.41 -8.11
CA ALA A 49 -8.43 -29.19 -7.87
C ALA A 49 -9.42 -29.36 -6.69
N ALA A 50 -10.10 -30.52 -6.58
CA ALA A 50 -11.00 -30.81 -5.48
C ALA A 50 -10.26 -30.96 -4.12
N VAL A 51 -9.09 -31.59 -4.10
CA VAL A 51 -8.24 -31.69 -2.90
C VAL A 51 -7.73 -30.31 -2.48
N VAL A 52 -7.27 -29.49 -3.44
CA VAL A 52 -6.83 -28.11 -3.17
C VAL A 52 -8.02 -27.28 -2.67
N ALA A 53 -9.19 -27.39 -3.29
CA ALA A 53 -10.40 -26.69 -2.84
C ALA A 53 -10.85 -27.16 -1.45
N GLY A 54 -10.84 -28.46 -1.16
CA GLY A 54 -11.17 -28.99 0.15
C GLY A 54 -10.18 -28.57 1.25
N ALA A 55 -8.89 -28.58 0.94
CA ALA A 55 -7.86 -28.11 1.86
C ALA A 55 -7.98 -26.61 2.12
N THR A 56 -8.29 -25.80 1.08
CA THR A 56 -8.51 -24.35 1.23
C THR A 56 -9.77 -24.04 2.03
N LEU A 57 -10.88 -24.76 1.81
CA LEU A 57 -12.11 -24.59 2.56
C LEU A 57 -11.92 -24.97 4.05
N GLY A 58 -11.26 -26.08 4.34
CA GLY A 58 -10.94 -26.47 5.72
C GLY A 58 -9.97 -25.51 6.43
N PHE A 59 -9.12 -24.82 5.68
CA PHE A 59 -8.23 -23.80 6.20
C PHE A 59 -8.97 -22.48 6.46
N ILE A 60 -9.93 -22.14 5.61
CA ILE A 60 -10.79 -20.95 5.71
C ILE A 60 -11.68 -21.03 6.95
N ASP A 61 -12.26 -22.20 7.24
CA ASP A 61 -13.16 -22.39 8.39
C ASP A 61 -12.43 -22.18 9.74
N ASN A 62 -11.15 -22.56 9.82
CA ASN A 62 -10.32 -22.32 10.99
C ASN A 62 -9.71 -20.89 11.07
N SER A 63 -9.77 -20.11 10.00
CA SER A 63 -9.13 -18.80 9.93
C SER A 63 -10.12 -17.62 9.89
N THR A 64 -11.43 -17.89 9.79
CA THR A 64 -12.46 -16.83 9.77
C THR A 64 -12.51 -16.01 11.06
N ASP A 65 -12.28 -16.62 12.23
CA ASP A 65 -12.21 -15.92 13.49
C ASP A 65 -10.92 -15.09 13.65
N LEU A 66 -9.82 -15.55 13.03
CA LEU A 66 -8.56 -14.81 13.00
C LEU A 66 -8.62 -13.61 12.02
N ILE A 67 -9.36 -13.75 10.92
CA ILE A 67 -9.49 -12.70 9.90
C ILE A 67 -10.21 -11.45 10.45
N ALA A 68 -11.23 -11.63 11.28
CA ALA A 68 -11.95 -10.51 11.89
C ALA A 68 -11.12 -9.76 12.93
N GLN A 69 -10.16 -10.43 13.60
CA GLN A 69 -9.27 -9.84 14.59
C GLN A 69 -7.94 -9.31 13.99
N GLU A 70 -7.46 -9.87 12.89
CA GLU A 70 -6.14 -9.58 12.31
C GLU A 70 -6.16 -8.43 11.30
N TYR A 71 -7.34 -8.11 10.73
CA TYR A 71 -7.54 -6.99 9.79
C TYR A 71 -8.24 -5.80 10.44
N ASN A 72 -7.85 -5.44 11.64
CA ASN A 72 -7.87 -4.04 11.98
C ASN A 72 -6.86 -3.36 11.05
N LEU A 73 -7.35 -2.90 9.89
CA LEU A 73 -6.64 -1.83 9.21
C LEU A 73 -6.40 -0.78 10.27
N ASP A 74 -5.15 -0.39 10.42
CA ASP A 74 -4.83 0.74 11.28
C ASP A 74 -5.47 1.97 10.62
N PHE A 75 -6.76 2.15 10.85
CA PHE A 75 -7.44 3.37 10.50
C PHE A 75 -6.96 4.44 11.47
N THR A 76 -6.45 5.50 10.95
CA THR A 76 -6.08 6.65 11.78
C THR A 76 -7.32 7.15 12.47
N SER A 77 -7.33 7.12 13.79
CA SER A 77 -8.41 7.74 14.55
C SER A 77 -8.23 9.26 14.56
N VAL A 78 -9.33 9.96 14.59
CA VAL A 78 -9.35 11.42 14.50
C VAL A 78 -10.11 12.00 15.67
N VAL A 79 -9.50 13.00 16.30
CA VAL A 79 -10.12 13.77 17.39
C VAL A 79 -10.70 15.04 16.78
N TYR A 80 -11.95 15.32 17.14
CA TYR A 80 -12.72 16.49 16.68
C TYR A 80 -13.15 17.36 17.85
N TYR A 81 -13.27 18.66 17.62
CA TYR A 81 -14.07 19.54 18.46
C TYR A 81 -15.30 20.00 17.66
N ILE A 82 -16.31 20.46 18.37
CA ILE A 82 -17.51 21.02 17.74
C ILE A 82 -17.34 22.54 17.70
N ASP A 83 -17.31 23.09 16.49
CA ASP A 83 -17.25 24.53 16.27
C ASP A 83 -18.57 25.17 16.75
N GLU A 84 -18.47 26.13 17.65
CA GLU A 84 -19.67 26.74 18.29
C GLU A 84 -20.52 27.58 17.33
N GLU A 85 -19.91 28.18 16.30
CA GLU A 85 -20.64 29.02 15.36
C GLU A 85 -21.41 28.19 14.34
N THR A 86 -20.81 27.12 13.85
CA THR A 86 -21.37 26.27 12.78
C THR A 86 -22.08 25.04 13.30
N GLY A 87 -21.79 24.60 14.52
CA GLY A 87 -22.23 23.33 15.10
C GLY A 87 -21.67 22.11 14.40
N GLN A 88 -20.62 22.26 13.56
CA GLN A 88 -20.02 21.18 12.80
C GLN A 88 -18.75 20.65 13.47
N PRO A 89 -18.45 19.36 13.32
CA PRO A 89 -17.20 18.81 13.80
C PRO A 89 -16.03 19.33 12.96
N VAL A 90 -15.03 19.86 13.64
CA VAL A 90 -13.76 20.29 13.03
C VAL A 90 -12.64 19.40 13.55
N GLU A 91 -11.78 18.94 12.65
CA GLU A 91 -10.64 18.11 13.00
C GLU A 91 -9.68 18.87 13.91
N LEU A 92 -9.38 18.27 15.07
CA LEU A 92 -8.43 18.80 16.04
C LEU A 92 -7.06 18.11 15.87
N GLU A 93 -7.05 16.77 15.83
CA GLU A 93 -5.82 16.00 15.80
C GLU A 93 -6.05 14.61 15.20
N ARG A 94 -5.06 14.07 14.48
CA ARG A 94 -5.04 12.69 13.99
C ARG A 94 -4.12 11.84 14.86
N LEU A 95 -4.62 10.70 15.31
CA LEU A 95 -3.87 9.79 16.18
C LEU A 95 -3.11 8.77 15.33
N TYR A 96 -1.84 9.02 15.11
CA TYR A 96 -0.98 8.15 14.30
C TYR A 96 -0.40 7.01 15.16
N ALA A 97 -0.58 5.77 14.72
CA ALA A 97 0.17 4.64 15.23
C ALA A 97 1.51 4.53 14.47
N GLU A 98 2.59 4.39 15.22
CA GLU A 98 3.99 4.16 14.80
C GLU A 98 4.36 4.35 13.32
N GLN A 99 5.34 5.17 13.08
CA GLN A 99 6.03 5.55 11.84
C GLN A 99 5.55 6.88 11.22
N ASN A 100 6.51 7.68 10.80
CA ASN A 100 6.41 8.95 10.06
C ASN A 100 5.57 8.81 8.77
N ARG A 101 4.26 8.55 8.91
CA ARG A 101 3.31 8.48 7.81
C ARG A 101 2.50 9.76 7.83
N VAL A 102 2.83 10.68 6.95
CA VAL A 102 1.99 11.84 6.72
C VAL A 102 0.84 11.37 5.83
N TRP A 103 -0.31 11.15 6.42
CA TRP A 103 -1.50 10.72 5.71
C TRP A 103 -2.04 11.81 4.80
N VAL A 104 -2.66 11.42 3.73
CA VAL A 104 -3.31 12.32 2.78
C VAL A 104 -4.69 11.78 2.43
N ASP A 105 -5.69 12.65 2.38
CA ASP A 105 -7.02 12.31 1.93
C ASP A 105 -7.07 12.18 0.42
N LEU A 106 -7.97 11.33 -0.09
CA LEU A 106 -8.16 11.18 -1.54
C LEU A 106 -8.53 12.48 -2.23
N GLU A 107 -9.31 13.33 -1.57
CA GLU A 107 -9.71 14.66 -2.08
C GLU A 107 -8.50 15.56 -2.31
N ASN A 108 -7.47 15.41 -1.46
CA ASN A 108 -6.20 16.13 -1.53
C ASN A 108 -5.15 15.42 -2.39
N THR A 109 -5.52 14.32 -3.08
CA THR A 109 -4.62 13.58 -3.94
C THR A 109 -4.85 13.96 -5.41
N PRO A 110 -3.77 14.29 -6.18
CA PRO A 110 -3.93 14.55 -7.61
C PRO A 110 -4.59 13.36 -8.33
N LYS A 111 -5.62 13.64 -9.13
CA LYS A 111 -6.32 12.59 -9.88
C LYS A 111 -5.36 11.77 -10.76
N ASN A 112 -4.36 12.44 -11.36
CA ASN A 112 -3.37 11.79 -12.19
C ASN A 112 -2.50 10.80 -11.42
N LEU A 113 -2.31 10.99 -10.10
CA LEU A 113 -1.61 10.03 -9.27
C LEU A 113 -2.44 8.74 -9.09
N LYS A 114 -3.73 8.86 -8.72
CA LYS A 114 -4.65 7.71 -8.65
C LYS A 114 -4.70 6.97 -10.00
N TYR A 115 -4.85 7.70 -11.09
CA TYR A 115 -4.93 7.11 -12.44
C TYR A 115 -3.62 6.43 -12.86
N ALA A 116 -2.46 6.99 -12.50
CA ALA A 116 -1.18 6.36 -12.77
C ALA A 116 -1.01 5.01 -12.04
N PHE A 117 -1.48 4.91 -10.78
CA PHE A 117 -1.52 3.63 -10.05
C PHE A 117 -2.44 2.62 -10.74
N ILE A 118 -3.67 3.03 -11.06
CA ILE A 118 -4.63 2.16 -11.74
C ILE A 118 -4.06 1.68 -13.08
N ALA A 119 -3.54 2.60 -13.89
CA ALA A 119 -3.06 2.29 -15.24
C ALA A 119 -1.96 1.23 -15.27
N ILE A 120 -1.00 1.29 -14.34
CA ILE A 120 0.17 0.39 -14.38
C ILE A 120 0.04 -0.83 -13.48
N GLU A 121 -0.60 -0.69 -12.32
CA GLU A 121 -0.69 -1.77 -11.34
C GLU A 121 -1.99 -2.59 -11.50
N ASP A 122 -3.11 -1.94 -11.83
CA ASP A 122 -4.42 -2.61 -11.81
C ASP A 122 -5.46 -1.98 -12.74
N GLU A 123 -5.27 -2.12 -14.06
CA GLU A 123 -6.11 -1.54 -15.12
C GLU A 123 -7.63 -1.68 -14.88
N ARG A 124 -8.06 -2.76 -14.24
CA ARG A 124 -9.47 -3.06 -13.97
C ARG A 124 -9.86 -2.88 -12.51
N PHE A 125 -9.12 -2.08 -11.76
CA PHE A 125 -9.34 -1.83 -10.34
C PHE A 125 -10.81 -1.51 -10.03
N GLU A 126 -11.44 -0.63 -10.79
CA GLU A 126 -12.82 -0.19 -10.57
C GLU A 126 -13.89 -1.28 -10.86
N THR A 127 -13.51 -2.36 -11.55
CA THR A 127 -14.48 -3.34 -12.05
C THR A 127 -14.38 -4.74 -11.45
N HIS A 128 -13.22 -5.13 -10.92
CA HIS A 128 -13.08 -6.43 -10.25
C HIS A 128 -13.45 -6.36 -8.76
N HIS A 129 -13.56 -7.50 -8.12
CA HIS A 129 -13.86 -7.65 -6.69
C HIS A 129 -12.69 -8.34 -5.96
N GLY A 130 -11.66 -7.58 -5.64
CA GLY A 130 -10.45 -8.03 -4.92
C GLY A 130 -9.42 -8.72 -5.80
N VAL A 131 -9.83 -9.43 -6.82
CA VAL A 131 -8.95 -10.19 -7.72
C VAL A 131 -9.35 -10.01 -9.17
N ASP A 132 -8.40 -9.63 -10.00
CA ASP A 132 -8.56 -9.65 -11.45
C ASP A 132 -8.27 -11.04 -12.00
N TRP A 133 -9.30 -11.87 -12.09
CA TRP A 133 -9.17 -13.26 -12.56
C TRP A 133 -8.62 -13.37 -13.98
N LYS A 134 -8.95 -12.43 -14.87
CA LYS A 134 -8.46 -12.43 -16.26
C LYS A 134 -6.95 -12.22 -16.29
N ARG A 135 -6.45 -11.24 -15.54
CA ARG A 135 -5.02 -10.93 -15.42
C ARG A 135 -4.26 -12.04 -14.69
N THR A 136 -4.81 -12.54 -13.58
CA THR A 136 -4.22 -13.63 -12.78
C THR A 136 -4.07 -14.90 -13.60
N PHE A 137 -5.10 -15.29 -14.36
CA PHE A 137 -5.05 -16.46 -15.23
C PHE A 137 -4.04 -16.29 -16.37
N GLY A 138 -4.02 -15.12 -17.02
CA GLY A 138 -3.04 -14.79 -18.06
C GLY A 138 -1.59 -14.83 -17.54
N ALA A 139 -1.34 -14.28 -16.35
CA ALA A 139 -0.04 -14.34 -15.69
C ALA A 139 0.39 -15.79 -15.37
N THR A 140 -0.54 -16.60 -14.88
CA THR A 140 -0.29 -18.02 -14.57
C THR A 140 0.08 -18.82 -15.82
N ILE A 141 -0.67 -18.64 -16.92
CA ILE A 141 -0.36 -19.26 -18.21
C ILE A 141 1.02 -18.84 -18.72
N ASN A 142 1.33 -17.56 -18.69
CA ASN A 142 2.64 -17.04 -19.13
C ASN A 142 3.79 -17.58 -18.27
N PHE A 143 3.58 -17.74 -16.97
CA PHE A 143 4.56 -18.35 -16.06
C PHE A 143 4.82 -19.82 -16.43
N ILE A 144 3.74 -20.61 -16.65
CA ILE A 144 3.87 -22.05 -16.97
C ILE A 144 4.52 -22.27 -18.33
N PHE A 145 4.12 -21.51 -19.37
CA PHE A 145 4.55 -21.79 -20.74
C PHE A 145 5.79 -21.01 -21.19
N LYS A 146 6.04 -19.83 -20.63
CA LYS A 146 7.17 -18.98 -21.05
C LYS A 146 8.26 -18.82 -20.01
N GLY A 147 8.06 -19.34 -18.79
CA GLY A 147 9.00 -19.16 -17.67
C GLY A 147 9.22 -17.69 -17.28
N ASN A 148 8.40 -16.79 -17.79
CA ASN A 148 8.60 -15.35 -17.64
C ASN A 148 7.84 -14.85 -16.38
N ARG A 149 8.62 -14.41 -15.38
CA ARG A 149 8.09 -13.86 -14.11
C ARG A 149 7.67 -12.38 -14.20
N SER A 150 7.75 -11.77 -15.38
CA SER A 150 7.60 -10.31 -15.55
C SER A 150 6.15 -9.82 -15.65
N TYR A 151 5.15 -10.66 -15.50
CA TYR A 151 3.75 -10.23 -15.50
C TYR A 151 3.23 -10.15 -14.06
N GLY A 152 3.08 -8.93 -13.54
CA GLY A 152 2.41 -8.67 -12.27
C GLY A 152 0.92 -9.01 -12.38
N GLY A 153 0.48 -10.07 -11.71
CA GLY A 153 -0.93 -10.49 -11.72
C GLY A 153 -1.71 -10.08 -10.46
N SER A 154 -1.07 -9.39 -9.52
CA SER A 154 -1.70 -8.96 -8.27
C SER A 154 -2.43 -7.63 -8.46
N THR A 155 -3.62 -7.50 -7.84
CA THR A 155 -4.40 -6.26 -7.81
C THR A 155 -3.86 -5.30 -6.74
N ILE A 156 -4.30 -4.03 -6.78
CA ILE A 156 -4.01 -3.03 -5.73
C ILE A 156 -4.48 -3.55 -4.38
N THR A 157 -5.67 -4.15 -4.30
CA THR A 157 -6.21 -4.74 -3.07
C THR A 157 -5.32 -5.87 -2.53
N GLN A 158 -4.83 -6.76 -3.41
CA GLN A 158 -3.89 -7.81 -3.01
C GLN A 158 -2.56 -7.25 -2.52
N GLN A 159 -2.06 -6.17 -3.15
CA GLN A 159 -0.84 -5.50 -2.71
C GLN A 159 -1.04 -4.81 -1.35
N LEU A 160 -2.19 -4.17 -1.13
CA LEU A 160 -2.54 -3.58 0.16
C LEU A 160 -2.54 -4.64 1.26
N ILE A 161 -3.26 -5.75 1.05
CA ILE A 161 -3.30 -6.87 2.01
C ILE A 161 -1.88 -7.38 2.33
N LYS A 162 -1.05 -7.58 1.32
CA LYS A 162 0.36 -7.99 1.50
C LYS A 162 1.14 -6.98 2.33
N ASN A 163 0.97 -5.68 2.08
CA ASN A 163 1.69 -4.63 2.79
C ASN A 163 1.26 -4.53 4.26
N VAL A 164 -0.02 -4.76 4.54
CA VAL A 164 -0.58 -4.76 5.90
C VAL A 164 -0.16 -6.00 6.68
N SER A 165 -0.27 -7.20 6.07
CA SER A 165 0.06 -8.46 6.75
C SER A 165 1.55 -8.68 6.98
N GLN A 166 2.42 -7.90 6.33
CA GLN A 166 3.88 -8.06 6.33
C GLN A 166 4.36 -9.50 6.02
N GLU A 167 3.48 -10.34 5.50
CA GLU A 167 3.78 -11.72 5.12
C GLU A 167 4.59 -11.76 3.82
N ASN A 168 5.91 -11.87 3.94
CA ASN A 168 6.83 -11.89 2.81
C ASN A 168 7.19 -13.30 2.29
N SER A 169 6.61 -14.36 2.87
CA SER A 169 6.89 -15.74 2.45
C SER A 169 6.42 -16.01 1.01
N ILE A 170 7.27 -16.68 0.21
CA ILE A 170 6.95 -17.02 -1.19
C ILE A 170 6.32 -18.42 -1.21
N THR A 171 5.09 -18.55 -0.72
CA THR A 171 4.36 -19.82 -0.68
C THR A 171 3.04 -19.73 -1.44
N VAL A 172 2.60 -20.85 -2.00
CA VAL A 172 1.27 -20.95 -2.66
C VAL A 172 0.17 -20.68 -1.64
N GLN A 173 0.32 -21.20 -0.42
CA GLN A 173 -0.62 -21.02 0.68
C GLN A 173 -0.84 -19.53 0.97
N ARG A 174 0.24 -18.75 1.17
CA ARG A 174 0.15 -17.30 1.35
C ARG A 174 -0.61 -16.64 0.20
N LYS A 175 -0.32 -17.01 -1.07
CA LYS A 175 -0.99 -16.40 -2.23
C LYS A 175 -2.49 -16.72 -2.29
N VAL A 176 -2.88 -17.91 -1.89
CA VAL A 176 -4.30 -18.30 -1.78
C VAL A 176 -4.99 -17.48 -0.68
N MET A 177 -4.34 -17.32 0.48
CA MET A 177 -4.87 -16.49 1.57
C MET A 177 -4.97 -15.01 1.16
N GLU A 178 -3.96 -14.46 0.50
CA GLU A 178 -3.99 -13.09 -0.05
C GLU A 178 -5.19 -12.88 -1.00
N ILE A 179 -5.45 -13.83 -1.91
CA ILE A 179 -6.60 -13.80 -2.82
C ILE A 179 -7.93 -13.78 -2.05
N PHE A 180 -8.08 -14.69 -1.09
CA PHE A 180 -9.29 -14.78 -0.29
C PHE A 180 -9.52 -13.50 0.54
N ARG A 181 -8.48 -13.03 1.21
CA ARG A 181 -8.50 -11.81 2.01
C ARG A 181 -8.86 -10.59 1.16
N ALA A 182 -8.28 -10.45 -0.04
CA ALA A 182 -8.60 -9.36 -0.95
C ALA A 182 -10.07 -9.35 -1.37
N GLN A 183 -10.68 -10.52 -1.61
CA GLN A 183 -12.10 -10.62 -1.94
C GLN A 183 -13.01 -10.28 -0.76
N MET A 184 -12.64 -10.71 0.46
CA MET A 184 -13.40 -10.38 1.68
C MET A 184 -13.30 -8.88 1.97
N PHE A 185 -12.13 -8.29 1.76
CA PHE A 185 -11.88 -6.88 1.95
C PHE A 185 -12.75 -6.00 1.03
N GLU A 186 -12.84 -6.31 -0.26
CA GLU A 186 -13.70 -5.58 -1.21
C GLU A 186 -15.21 -5.84 -1.03
N LYS A 187 -15.62 -6.77 -0.20
CA LYS A 187 -17.01 -6.88 0.24
C LYS A 187 -17.36 -5.89 1.35
N GLN A 188 -16.38 -5.48 2.12
CA GLN A 188 -16.55 -4.65 3.30
C GLN A 188 -16.24 -3.18 3.04
N TYR A 189 -15.27 -2.91 2.16
CA TYR A 189 -14.77 -1.57 1.86
C TYR A 189 -14.91 -1.26 0.37
N ASP A 190 -15.26 -0.02 0.06
CA ASP A 190 -15.34 0.45 -1.31
C ASP A 190 -13.96 0.76 -1.91
N LYS A 191 -13.91 1.03 -3.21
CA LYS A 191 -12.67 1.26 -3.96
C LYS A 191 -11.91 2.50 -3.49
N ASP A 192 -12.62 3.52 -3.04
CA ASP A 192 -11.99 4.76 -2.58
C ASP A 192 -11.27 4.54 -1.24
N VAL A 193 -11.87 3.80 -0.31
CA VAL A 193 -11.21 3.40 0.95
C VAL A 193 -9.97 2.54 0.66
N ILE A 194 -10.06 1.58 -0.26
CA ILE A 194 -8.94 0.72 -0.63
C ILE A 194 -7.80 1.53 -1.25
N MET A 195 -8.12 2.46 -2.13
CA MET A 195 -7.13 3.34 -2.76
C MET A 195 -6.49 4.28 -1.73
N TYR A 196 -7.29 4.86 -0.84
CA TYR A 196 -6.82 5.69 0.26
C TYR A 196 -5.78 4.97 1.11
N GLU A 197 -6.12 3.76 1.59
CA GLU A 197 -5.23 2.93 2.39
C GLU A 197 -3.95 2.54 1.63
N TYR A 198 -4.09 2.20 0.35
CA TYR A 198 -2.96 1.82 -0.48
C TYR A 198 -1.97 2.98 -0.68
N LEU A 199 -2.46 4.17 -1.04
CA LEU A 199 -1.63 5.35 -1.28
C LEU A 199 -0.87 5.80 -0.03
N ASN A 200 -1.47 5.62 1.15
CA ASN A 200 -0.86 6.00 2.42
C ASN A 200 0.12 4.96 2.97
N ARG A 201 0.08 3.70 2.50
CA ARG A 201 0.90 2.60 3.05
C ARG A 201 1.98 2.10 2.11
N ILE A 202 1.91 2.41 0.83
CA ILE A 202 2.85 1.87 -0.13
C ILE A 202 4.27 2.34 0.14
N TYR A 203 5.22 1.40 0.11
CA TYR A 203 6.63 1.70 0.24
C TYR A 203 7.22 2.17 -1.09
N LEU A 204 7.80 3.36 -1.11
CA LEU A 204 8.33 4.04 -2.28
C LEU A 204 9.85 4.21 -2.25
N GLY A 205 10.54 3.42 -1.43
CA GLY A 205 11.99 3.49 -1.30
C GLY A 205 12.46 4.54 -0.30
N LYS A 206 13.74 4.50 0.07
CA LYS A 206 14.40 5.47 0.97
C LYS A 206 13.66 5.71 2.30
N GLY A 207 13.00 4.69 2.85
CA GLY A 207 12.23 4.85 4.08
C GLY A 207 10.88 5.56 3.90
N CYS A 208 10.50 5.97 2.68
CA CYS A 208 9.24 6.64 2.41
C CYS A 208 8.07 5.63 2.34
N TYR A 209 7.16 5.76 3.27
CA TYR A 209 5.87 5.08 3.26
C TYR A 209 4.77 6.10 2.96
N GLY A 210 3.93 5.80 1.97
CA GLY A 210 2.89 6.68 1.46
C GLY A 210 3.39 7.74 0.47
N VAL A 211 2.45 8.17 -0.37
CA VAL A 211 2.74 9.07 -1.50
C VAL A 211 3.12 10.48 -1.07
N LYS A 212 2.62 10.97 0.07
CA LYS A 212 2.92 12.33 0.54
C LYS A 212 4.37 12.45 1.00
N SER A 213 4.85 11.50 1.81
CA SER A 213 6.26 11.47 2.23
C SER A 213 7.20 11.31 1.03
N ALA A 214 6.80 10.50 0.04
CA ALA A 214 7.58 10.32 -1.17
C ALA A 214 7.60 11.58 -2.06
N ALA A 215 6.49 12.32 -2.20
CA ALA A 215 6.44 13.60 -2.93
C ALA A 215 7.41 14.62 -2.34
N ALA A 216 7.40 14.76 -1.01
CA ALA A 216 8.33 15.65 -0.31
C ALA A 216 9.80 15.21 -0.48
N ALA A 217 10.08 13.89 -0.37
CA ALA A 217 11.44 13.36 -0.44
C ALA A 217 12.04 13.42 -1.84
N TYR A 218 11.27 13.08 -2.88
CA TYR A 218 11.78 13.01 -4.26
C TYR A 218 11.70 14.34 -5.00
N PHE A 219 10.70 15.18 -4.72
CA PHE A 219 10.46 16.41 -5.46
C PHE A 219 10.50 17.67 -4.59
N GLY A 220 10.49 17.54 -3.27
CA GLY A 220 10.41 18.67 -2.34
C GLY A 220 9.13 19.47 -2.48
N LYS A 221 8.03 18.78 -2.85
CA LYS A 221 6.74 19.39 -3.15
C LYS A 221 5.63 18.80 -2.28
N GLU A 222 4.62 19.62 -2.01
CA GLU A 222 3.34 19.11 -1.53
C GLU A 222 2.72 18.19 -2.59
N LEU A 223 2.02 17.16 -2.15
CA LEU A 223 1.45 16.14 -3.03
C LEU A 223 0.57 16.72 -4.13
N GLN A 224 -0.26 17.71 -3.79
CA GLN A 224 -1.20 18.37 -4.70
C GLN A 224 -0.50 19.16 -5.81
N SER A 225 0.76 19.52 -5.62
CA SER A 225 1.57 20.29 -6.56
C SER A 225 2.36 19.43 -7.54
N LEU A 226 2.20 18.11 -7.48
CA LEU A 226 2.87 17.21 -8.40
C LEU A 226 2.26 17.31 -9.81
N THR A 227 3.13 17.42 -10.80
CA THR A 227 2.73 17.35 -12.22
C THR A 227 2.39 15.90 -12.61
N THR A 228 1.76 15.72 -13.77
CA THR A 228 1.48 14.38 -14.32
C THR A 228 2.75 13.55 -14.50
N ALA A 229 3.84 14.18 -14.95
CA ALA A 229 5.13 13.53 -15.13
C ALA A 229 5.74 13.09 -13.79
N GLU A 230 5.63 13.93 -12.75
CA GLU A 230 6.10 13.59 -11.41
C GLU A 230 5.26 12.49 -10.76
N CYS A 231 3.94 12.51 -10.93
CA CYS A 231 3.07 11.41 -10.51
C CYS A 231 3.50 10.08 -11.16
N ALA A 232 3.71 10.06 -12.47
CA ALA A 232 4.16 8.87 -13.20
C ALA A 232 5.56 8.40 -12.77
N SER A 233 6.46 9.34 -12.44
CA SER A 233 7.79 9.02 -11.91
C SER A 233 7.71 8.38 -10.52
N LEU A 234 6.87 8.91 -9.65
CA LEU A 234 6.66 8.39 -8.29
C LEU A 234 6.18 6.93 -8.33
N ILE A 235 5.16 6.66 -9.17
CA ILE A 235 4.64 5.30 -9.39
C ILE A 235 5.70 4.35 -9.94
N SER A 236 6.64 4.86 -10.72
CA SER A 236 7.70 4.02 -11.29
C SER A 236 8.56 3.33 -10.22
N ILE A 237 8.59 3.85 -9.00
CA ILE A 237 9.38 3.31 -7.90
C ILE A 237 8.74 2.05 -7.30
N THR A 238 7.42 1.91 -7.34
CA THR A 238 6.65 0.88 -6.61
C THR A 238 7.07 -0.56 -6.89
N ASN A 239 7.33 -0.89 -8.14
CA ASN A 239 7.60 -2.26 -8.57
C ASN A 239 8.90 -2.83 -7.97
N ASN A 240 9.94 -2.00 -7.91
CA ASN A 240 11.21 -2.33 -7.29
C ASN A 240 11.92 -1.03 -6.84
N PRO A 241 11.68 -0.60 -5.60
CA PRO A 241 12.24 0.65 -5.08
C PRO A 241 13.75 0.77 -5.19
N SER A 242 14.49 -0.33 -5.00
CA SER A 242 15.95 -0.30 -5.15
C SER A 242 16.40 -0.13 -6.60
N LEU A 243 15.63 -0.65 -7.56
CA LEU A 243 15.98 -0.59 -8.99
C LEU A 243 15.61 0.76 -9.61
N PHE A 244 14.45 1.29 -9.25
CA PHE A 244 13.87 2.49 -9.86
C PHE A 244 14.02 3.75 -9.02
N ASN A 245 14.78 3.68 -7.92
CA ASN A 245 15.17 4.85 -7.14
C ASN A 245 15.99 5.81 -8.02
N PRO A 246 15.52 7.04 -8.28
CA PRO A 246 16.22 7.99 -9.15
C PRO A 246 17.60 8.43 -8.62
N TYR A 247 17.84 8.34 -7.32
CA TYR A 247 19.14 8.66 -6.71
C TYR A 247 20.16 7.50 -6.75
N SER A 248 19.83 6.37 -7.37
CA SER A 248 20.79 5.26 -7.49
C SER A 248 21.84 5.58 -8.56
N GLU A 249 23.08 5.75 -8.15
CA GLU A 249 24.22 6.00 -9.03
C GLU A 249 24.68 4.73 -9.79
N ASN A 250 24.19 3.55 -9.42
CA ASN A 250 24.57 2.32 -10.06
C ASN A 250 24.13 2.29 -11.52
N VAL A 251 25.11 2.28 -12.43
CA VAL A 251 24.89 2.23 -13.89
C VAL A 251 25.07 0.79 -14.39
N PHE A 252 24.04 0.25 -15.04
CA PHE A 252 24.11 -1.05 -15.70
C PHE A 252 23.16 -1.14 -16.90
N LYS A 253 23.33 -2.17 -17.73
CA LYS A 253 22.50 -2.37 -18.92
C LYS A 253 21.08 -2.76 -18.53
N TYR A 254 20.12 -1.84 -18.77
CA TYR A 254 18.71 -2.06 -18.54
C TYR A 254 17.92 -1.77 -19.82
N LYS A 255 17.14 -2.78 -20.28
CA LYS A 255 16.34 -2.66 -21.52
C LYS A 255 17.14 -2.15 -22.73
N GLY A 256 18.36 -2.66 -22.90
CA GLY A 256 19.21 -2.41 -24.05
C GLY A 256 20.21 -1.25 -23.92
N GLU A 257 20.06 -0.38 -22.94
CA GLU A 257 20.90 0.80 -22.71
C GLU A 257 21.51 0.82 -21.32
N MET A 258 22.66 1.51 -21.18
CA MET A 258 23.26 1.79 -19.90
C MET A 258 22.46 2.90 -19.21
N ARG A 259 21.91 2.61 -18.03
CA ARG A 259 21.08 3.54 -17.26
C ARG A 259 21.46 3.52 -15.79
N ASP A 260 21.53 4.69 -15.18
CA ASP A 260 21.51 4.91 -13.75
C ASP A 260 20.08 4.78 -13.18
N GLY A 261 19.90 5.14 -11.92
CA GLY A 261 18.59 5.11 -11.28
C GLY A 261 17.58 6.04 -11.93
N ALA A 262 17.99 7.28 -12.23
CA ALA A 262 17.13 8.27 -12.88
C ALA A 262 16.71 7.81 -14.28
N GLY A 263 17.65 7.29 -15.07
CA GLY A 263 17.36 6.73 -16.41
C GLY A 263 16.44 5.51 -16.37
N ARG A 264 16.55 4.63 -15.36
CA ARG A 264 15.63 3.51 -15.18
C ARG A 264 14.23 3.98 -14.74
N ASN A 265 14.18 4.95 -13.82
CA ASN A 265 12.92 5.58 -13.42
C ASN A 265 12.24 6.22 -14.63
N ARG A 266 12.96 7.02 -15.41
CA ARG A 266 12.45 7.66 -16.62
C ARG A 266 11.89 6.65 -17.63
N TYR A 267 12.61 5.55 -17.88
CA TYR A 267 12.12 4.49 -18.76
C TYR A 267 10.76 3.96 -18.31
N ARG A 268 10.60 3.69 -17.00
CA ARG A 268 9.34 3.20 -16.46
C ARG A 268 8.25 4.27 -16.43
N GLN A 269 8.59 5.52 -16.14
CA GLN A 269 7.69 6.67 -16.18
C GLN A 269 7.05 6.82 -17.57
N LEU A 270 7.83 6.70 -18.64
CA LEU A 270 7.31 6.76 -20.01
C LEU A 270 6.31 5.62 -20.27
N ASN A 271 6.56 4.42 -19.72
CA ASN A 271 5.60 3.33 -19.82
C ASN A 271 4.31 3.64 -19.05
N VAL A 272 4.40 4.23 -17.84
CA VAL A 272 3.21 4.65 -17.07
C VAL A 272 2.39 5.66 -17.84
N LEU A 273 3.02 6.70 -18.40
CA LEU A 273 2.35 7.72 -19.21
C LEU A 273 1.68 7.11 -20.45
N SER A 274 2.35 6.17 -21.13
CA SER A 274 1.79 5.46 -22.28
C SER A 274 0.57 4.62 -21.88
N GLU A 275 0.59 3.95 -20.74
CA GLU A 275 -0.56 3.18 -20.23
C GLU A 275 -1.71 4.13 -19.85
N MET A 276 -1.42 5.27 -19.20
CA MET A 276 -2.44 6.27 -18.89
C MET A 276 -3.12 6.82 -20.16
N LEU A 277 -2.36 7.06 -21.22
CA LEU A 277 -2.91 7.47 -22.52
C LEU A 277 -3.76 6.36 -23.13
N SER A 278 -3.23 5.13 -23.19
CA SER A 278 -3.93 3.99 -23.82
C SER A 278 -5.26 3.64 -23.16
N GLN A 279 -5.36 3.92 -21.86
CA GLN A 279 -6.56 3.67 -21.04
C GLN A 279 -7.48 4.90 -20.95
N GLY A 280 -7.12 6.02 -21.61
CA GLY A 280 -7.96 7.21 -21.69
C GLY A 280 -7.92 8.11 -20.46
N TYR A 281 -6.96 7.93 -19.56
CA TYR A 281 -6.73 8.81 -18.41
C TYR A 281 -6.04 10.13 -18.80
N LEU A 282 -5.33 10.16 -19.92
CA LEU A 282 -4.70 11.35 -20.50
C LEU A 282 -5.17 11.56 -21.93
N THR A 283 -5.27 12.82 -22.34
CA THR A 283 -5.33 13.18 -23.75
C THR A 283 -3.94 13.08 -24.38
N GLN A 284 -3.85 13.02 -25.72
CA GLN A 284 -2.56 13.02 -26.41
C GLN A 284 -1.72 14.25 -26.05
N GLU A 285 -2.33 15.42 -25.95
CA GLU A 285 -1.67 16.67 -25.57
C GLU A 285 -1.08 16.60 -24.16
N GLN A 286 -1.86 16.14 -23.18
CA GLN A 286 -1.40 15.95 -21.79
C GLN A 286 -0.26 14.91 -21.68
N HIS A 287 -0.35 13.85 -22.46
CA HIS A 287 0.72 12.85 -22.53
C HIS A 287 2.01 13.47 -23.08
N ASP A 288 1.93 14.17 -24.21
CA ASP A 288 3.10 14.74 -24.87
C ASP A 288 3.76 15.83 -24.01
N GLU A 289 2.97 16.64 -23.31
CA GLU A 289 3.45 17.60 -22.32
C GLU A 289 4.20 16.89 -21.18
N ALA A 290 3.62 15.84 -20.60
CA ALA A 290 4.25 15.09 -19.52
C ALA A 290 5.52 14.34 -19.98
N VAL A 291 5.53 13.85 -21.22
CA VAL A 291 6.72 13.24 -21.84
C VAL A 291 7.81 14.28 -22.11
N ALA A 292 7.48 15.50 -22.48
CA ALA A 292 8.46 16.56 -22.73
C ALA A 292 9.06 17.15 -21.44
N GLN A 293 8.37 16.97 -20.29
CA GLN A 293 8.84 17.49 -19.02
C GLN A 293 10.16 16.82 -18.59
N GLU A 294 11.17 17.63 -18.32
CA GLU A 294 12.40 17.19 -17.68
C GLU A 294 12.14 16.93 -16.20
N MET A 295 12.68 15.81 -15.68
CA MET A 295 12.50 15.43 -14.28
C MET A 295 13.59 16.05 -13.43
N VAL A 296 13.19 16.86 -12.48
CA VAL A 296 14.09 17.46 -11.47
C VAL A 296 13.80 16.79 -10.14
N PHE A 297 14.78 16.04 -9.64
CA PHE A 297 14.71 15.43 -8.33
C PHE A 297 15.42 16.36 -7.32
N LYS A 298 14.87 16.46 -6.12
CA LYS A 298 15.42 17.31 -5.08
C LYS A 298 16.77 16.75 -4.61
N GLU A 299 17.85 17.52 -4.75
CA GLU A 299 19.16 17.16 -4.21
C GLU A 299 19.15 17.21 -2.68
N GLY A 300 19.72 16.20 -2.06
CA GLY A 300 20.26 16.31 -0.69
C GLY A 300 19.28 16.16 0.47
N ILE A 301 18.05 15.65 0.28
CA ILE A 301 17.25 15.23 1.44
C ILE A 301 17.45 13.74 1.65
N ASP A 302 18.13 13.40 2.75
CA ASP A 302 18.00 12.09 3.35
C ASP A 302 16.56 11.96 3.85
N PRO A 303 15.76 10.95 3.41
CA PRO A 303 14.42 10.73 3.95
C PRO A 303 14.44 10.36 5.44
N GLN A 304 15.62 10.08 5.99
CA GLN A 304 15.84 10.00 7.43
C GLN A 304 15.98 11.40 8.07
N ASP A 305 16.04 12.46 7.27
CA ASP A 305 16.00 13.83 7.77
C ASP A 305 14.60 14.11 8.32
N ARG A 306 14.51 13.98 9.61
CA ARG A 306 13.31 14.24 10.40
C ARG A 306 12.98 15.73 10.29
N TRP A 307 11.70 16.04 10.21
CA TRP A 307 11.23 17.39 10.38
C TRP A 307 11.36 17.80 11.85
N ALA A 308 11.86 18.97 12.06
CA ALA A 308 11.92 19.59 13.37
C ALA A 308 11.30 20.99 13.27
N ASN A 309 10.62 21.38 14.32
CA ASN A 309 10.01 22.69 14.46
C ASN A 309 10.77 23.48 15.53
N CYS A 310 10.99 24.74 15.25
CA CYS A 310 11.52 25.65 16.26
C CYS A 310 10.35 26.28 17.05
N ASP A 311 10.20 25.90 18.29
CA ASP A 311 9.12 26.41 19.16
C ASP A 311 9.25 27.94 19.42
N ASN A 312 10.44 28.53 19.19
CA ASN A 312 10.65 29.95 19.44
C ASN A 312 10.24 30.87 18.30
N CYS A 313 10.42 30.45 17.04
CA CYS A 313 10.15 31.33 15.87
C CYS A 313 9.21 30.66 14.82
N GLY A 314 8.77 29.46 15.06
CA GLY A 314 7.91 28.71 14.12
C GLY A 314 8.62 28.18 12.86
N TYR A 315 9.96 28.32 12.78
CA TYR A 315 10.71 27.75 11.66
C TYR A 315 10.54 26.23 11.64
N SER A 316 10.16 25.71 10.49
CA SER A 316 10.02 24.28 10.25
C SER A 316 10.93 23.84 9.11
N GLY A 317 11.66 22.76 9.33
CA GLY A 317 12.59 22.23 8.32
C GLY A 317 13.06 20.82 8.68
N THR A 318 13.83 20.23 7.77
CA THR A 318 14.49 18.95 8.05
C THR A 318 15.63 19.17 9.05
N VAL A 319 15.96 18.16 9.86
CA VAL A 319 17.02 18.23 10.88
C VAL A 319 18.37 18.68 10.29
N SER A 320 18.65 18.32 9.02
CA SER A 320 19.84 18.78 8.30
C SER A 320 19.87 20.28 8.03
N THR A 321 18.73 20.96 8.08
CA THR A 321 18.67 22.43 7.93
C THR A 321 18.97 23.18 9.22
N PHE A 322 18.96 22.49 10.36
CA PHE A 322 19.32 23.05 11.67
C PHE A 322 20.83 22.97 11.90
N HIS A 323 21.38 24.01 12.49
CA HIS A 323 22.78 24.00 12.85
C HIS A 323 23.04 23.00 13.97
N SER A 324 24.04 22.12 13.81
CA SER A 324 24.36 21.06 14.79
C SER A 324 25.69 21.36 15.47
N GLU A 325 25.69 21.50 16.80
CA GLU A 325 26.89 21.58 17.63
C GLU A 325 26.81 20.56 18.77
N GLU A 326 27.82 19.71 18.91
CA GLU A 326 27.94 18.71 19.98
C GLU A 326 26.66 17.80 20.13
N GLY A 327 25.99 17.47 18.99
CA GLY A 327 24.79 16.67 19.00
C GLY A 327 23.51 17.42 19.41
N ARG A 328 23.57 18.74 19.52
CA ARG A 328 22.41 19.61 19.74
C ARG A 328 22.11 20.37 18.46
N TYR A 329 20.83 20.60 18.20
CA TYR A 329 20.36 21.30 17.01
C TYR A 329 19.87 22.71 17.36
N TYR A 330 20.24 23.67 16.54
CA TYR A 330 19.88 25.07 16.72
C TYR A 330 19.15 25.58 15.48
N CYS A 331 18.11 26.36 15.69
CA CYS A 331 17.33 26.97 14.62
C CYS A 331 18.17 27.91 13.76
N PRO A 332 18.15 27.79 12.43
CA PRO A 332 18.92 28.68 11.55
C PRO A 332 18.42 30.13 11.57
N GLU A 333 17.16 30.36 11.91
CA GLU A 333 16.54 31.68 11.91
C GLU A 333 16.75 32.46 13.23
N CYS A 334 16.62 31.79 14.37
CA CYS A 334 16.67 32.46 15.68
C CYS A 334 17.72 31.90 16.63
N ASN A 335 18.50 30.93 16.20
CA ASN A 335 19.55 30.25 16.98
C ASN A 335 19.08 29.63 18.32
N SER A 336 17.78 29.42 18.47
CA SER A 336 17.23 28.71 19.63
C SER A 336 17.51 27.22 19.56
N LEU A 337 17.76 26.63 20.73
CA LEU A 337 17.91 25.16 20.84
C LEU A 337 16.62 24.49 20.39
N VAL A 338 16.75 23.53 19.51
CA VAL A 338 15.61 22.73 18.98
C VAL A 338 15.73 21.30 19.49
N THR A 339 14.69 20.81 20.12
CA THR A 339 14.62 19.42 20.53
C THR A 339 14.22 18.57 19.34
N VAL A 340 15.17 17.83 18.79
CA VAL A 340 14.88 16.79 17.79
C VAL A 340 14.54 15.53 18.55
N ASN A 341 13.28 15.14 18.55
CA ASN A 341 12.87 13.90 19.18
C ASN A 341 13.58 12.72 18.48
N GLN A 342 14.43 12.03 19.21
CA GLN A 342 15.18 10.88 18.72
C GLN A 342 14.28 9.66 18.47
N ASP A 343 13.12 9.63 19.10
CA ASP A 343 12.09 8.62 18.91
C ASP A 343 10.91 9.24 18.14
N ALA A 344 10.89 9.04 16.83
CA ALA A 344 9.74 9.37 15.98
C ALA A 344 8.48 8.50 16.32
N SER A 345 8.52 7.77 17.40
CA SER A 345 7.45 6.89 17.89
C SER A 345 6.57 7.53 18.98
N GLN A 346 6.89 8.73 19.46
CA GLN A 346 6.00 9.43 20.40
C GLN A 346 5.42 10.65 19.70
N ASN A 347 4.19 10.52 19.22
CA ASN A 347 3.37 11.67 18.87
C ASN A 347 3.16 12.47 20.17
N VAL A 348 3.64 13.69 20.22
CA VAL A 348 3.39 14.61 21.33
C VAL A 348 2.06 15.29 21.03
N TYR A 349 0.99 14.75 21.55
CA TYR A 349 -0.32 15.38 21.49
C TYR A 349 -0.43 16.51 22.52
N SER A 350 -1.40 17.39 22.34
CA SER A 350 -1.74 18.34 23.40
C SER A 350 -2.23 17.58 24.64
N TRP A 351 -2.04 18.15 25.81
CA TRP A 351 -2.53 17.55 27.09
C TRP A 351 -4.01 17.22 27.05
N PHE A 352 -4.80 18.00 26.32
CA PHE A 352 -6.23 17.76 26.14
C PHE A 352 -6.49 16.51 25.30
N VAL A 353 -5.78 16.36 24.19
CA VAL A 353 -5.89 15.18 23.32
C VAL A 353 -5.41 13.93 24.03
N ASP A 354 -4.32 14.00 24.80
CA ASP A 354 -3.86 12.88 25.63
C ASP A 354 -4.90 12.46 26.66
N ALA A 355 -5.56 13.42 27.32
CA ALA A 355 -6.64 13.12 28.25
C ALA A 355 -7.83 12.45 27.54
N ALA A 356 -8.26 12.97 26.41
CA ALA A 356 -9.34 12.39 25.61
C ALA A 356 -9.03 10.96 25.16
N ILE A 357 -7.77 10.68 24.76
CA ILE A 357 -7.33 9.33 24.41
C ILE A 357 -7.43 8.38 25.64
N LEU A 358 -7.01 8.84 26.82
CA LEU A 358 -7.06 8.03 28.03
C LEU A 358 -8.49 7.73 28.47
N ASP A 359 -9.41 8.69 28.34
CA ASP A 359 -10.84 8.51 28.63
C ASP A 359 -11.45 7.45 27.70
N VAL A 360 -11.22 7.56 26.39
CA VAL A 360 -11.71 6.58 25.43
C VAL A 360 -11.07 5.20 25.67
N ALA A 361 -9.79 5.14 26.06
CA ALA A 361 -9.12 3.88 26.38
C ALA A 361 -9.77 3.20 27.60
N SER A 362 -10.09 4.00 28.62
CA SER A 362 -10.78 3.53 29.83
C SER A 362 -12.18 2.99 29.49
N ASP A 363 -12.93 3.70 28.66
CA ASP A 363 -14.28 3.30 28.22
C ASP A 363 -14.25 2.00 27.41
N LEU A 364 -13.30 1.84 26.48
CA LEU A 364 -13.14 0.62 25.71
C LEU A 364 -12.73 -0.57 26.61
N ALA A 365 -11.86 -0.34 27.59
CA ALA A 365 -11.50 -1.36 28.57
C ALA A 365 -12.72 -1.78 29.41
N ALA A 366 -13.53 -0.82 29.88
CA ALA A 366 -14.74 -1.10 30.62
C ALA A 366 -15.78 -1.89 29.80
N GLN A 367 -15.93 -1.60 28.51
CA GLN A 367 -16.78 -2.38 27.59
C GLN A 367 -16.32 -3.84 27.48
N ASP A 368 -15.01 -4.09 27.49
CA ASP A 368 -14.43 -5.43 27.45
C ASP A 368 -14.37 -6.08 28.87
N GLY A 369 -14.91 -5.43 29.90
CA GLY A 369 -14.92 -5.94 31.29
C GLY A 369 -13.59 -5.83 32.02
N VAL A 370 -12.68 -4.97 31.53
CA VAL A 370 -11.37 -4.72 32.11
C VAL A 370 -11.42 -3.45 32.96
N ASP A 371 -10.98 -3.56 34.21
CA ASP A 371 -10.82 -2.39 35.07
C ASP A 371 -9.53 -1.65 34.72
N TRP A 372 -9.67 -0.45 34.19
CA TRP A 372 -8.56 0.40 33.74
C TRP A 372 -7.58 0.78 34.84
N GLU A 373 -8.09 1.06 36.05
CA GLU A 373 -7.24 1.50 37.18
C GLU A 373 -6.30 0.41 37.67
N SER A 374 -6.75 -0.84 37.67
CA SER A 374 -5.97 -2.01 38.05
C SER A 374 -5.22 -2.65 36.87
N ALA A 375 -5.45 -2.21 35.64
CA ALA A 375 -4.83 -2.78 34.45
C ALA A 375 -3.31 -2.56 34.42
N GLY A 376 -2.57 -3.61 34.12
CA GLY A 376 -1.11 -3.52 33.92
C GLY A 376 -0.75 -2.77 32.63
N GLU A 377 0.48 -2.29 32.56
CA GLU A 377 1.01 -1.49 31.43
C GLU A 377 0.75 -2.13 30.06
N LYS A 378 0.96 -3.43 29.92
CA LYS A 378 0.71 -4.15 28.67
C LYS A 378 -0.76 -4.08 28.23
N THR A 379 -1.68 -4.15 29.16
CA THR A 379 -3.12 -4.06 28.88
C THR A 379 -3.51 -2.63 28.52
N ARG A 380 -2.98 -1.64 29.23
CA ARG A 380 -3.22 -0.22 28.92
C ARG A 380 -2.68 0.13 27.53
N ASN A 381 -1.46 -0.31 27.20
CA ASN A 381 -0.86 -0.10 25.89
C ASN A 381 -1.68 -0.74 24.76
N TYR A 382 -2.29 -1.91 24.99
CA TYR A 382 -3.20 -2.54 24.03
C TYR A 382 -4.39 -1.63 23.68
N TYR A 383 -5.05 -1.00 24.67
CA TYR A 383 -6.18 -0.12 24.38
C TYR A 383 -5.75 1.20 23.74
N LEU A 384 -4.61 1.77 24.13
CA LEU A 384 -4.05 2.95 23.49
C LEU A 384 -3.72 2.68 22.02
N GLU A 385 -3.09 1.56 21.73
CA GLU A 385 -2.81 1.12 20.37
C GLU A 385 -4.10 0.84 19.57
N ARG A 386 -5.11 0.24 20.19
CA ARG A 386 -6.43 0.02 19.60
C ARG A 386 -7.11 1.34 19.22
N ILE A 387 -7.00 2.40 20.03
CA ILE A 387 -7.52 3.71 19.67
C ILE A 387 -6.75 4.27 18.48
N GLN A 388 -5.43 4.28 18.52
CA GLN A 388 -4.62 4.85 17.45
C GLN A 388 -4.90 4.19 16.09
N LYS A 389 -5.16 2.87 16.09
CA LYS A 389 -5.32 2.04 14.89
C LYS A 389 -6.77 1.70 14.54
N GLY A 390 -7.73 2.08 15.36
CA GLY A 390 -9.11 1.62 15.27
C GLY A 390 -10.04 2.46 14.40
N GLY A 391 -9.56 3.58 13.82
CA GLY A 391 -10.39 4.46 12.99
C GLY A 391 -11.51 5.14 13.76
N TYR A 392 -11.32 5.41 15.03
CA TYR A 392 -12.33 6.08 15.85
C TYR A 392 -12.46 7.55 15.49
N HIS A 393 -13.68 8.03 15.45
CA HIS A 393 -14.01 9.45 15.41
C HIS A 393 -14.34 9.89 16.84
N ILE A 394 -13.40 10.59 17.47
CA ILE A 394 -13.50 11.02 18.87
C ILE A 394 -13.97 12.46 18.91
N TYR A 395 -15.18 12.69 19.35
CA TYR A 395 -15.76 14.02 19.46
C TYR A 395 -15.56 14.54 20.88
N THR A 396 -14.95 15.70 20.98
CA THR A 396 -14.64 16.32 22.27
C THR A 396 -15.48 17.55 22.54
N THR A 397 -15.52 17.97 23.78
CA THR A 397 -16.16 19.21 24.23
C THR A 397 -15.17 20.37 24.32
N LEU A 398 -14.05 20.33 23.60
CA LEU A 398 -13.06 21.39 23.59
C LEU A 398 -13.66 22.67 23.02
N ASP A 399 -13.59 23.74 23.81
CA ASP A 399 -13.87 25.11 23.39
C ASP A 399 -12.55 25.73 22.88
N MET A 400 -12.46 25.94 21.56
CA MET A 400 -11.26 26.49 20.94
C MET A 400 -10.99 27.95 21.28
N ASP A 401 -12.02 28.73 21.59
CA ASP A 401 -11.84 30.13 21.99
C ASP A 401 -11.19 30.21 23.37
N VAL A 402 -11.63 29.35 24.30
CA VAL A 402 -11.01 29.23 25.62
C VAL A 402 -9.59 28.70 25.47
N GLN A 403 -9.36 27.65 24.64
CA GLN A 403 -8.04 27.07 24.44
C GLN A 403 -7.06 28.11 23.88
N ASN A 404 -7.47 28.85 22.85
CA ASN A 404 -6.64 29.89 22.24
C ASN A 404 -6.27 31.02 23.23
N GLN A 405 -7.19 31.37 24.14
CA GLN A 405 -6.90 32.37 25.18
C GLN A 405 -5.88 31.83 26.20
N VAL A 406 -6.00 30.57 26.59
CA VAL A 406 -5.04 29.90 27.49
C VAL A 406 -3.66 29.84 26.82
N ASP A 407 -3.59 29.42 25.57
CA ASP A 407 -2.33 29.33 24.82
C ASP A 407 -1.66 30.68 24.66
N ALA A 408 -2.43 31.73 24.39
CA ALA A 408 -1.91 33.10 24.30
C ALA A 408 -1.29 33.61 25.61
N VAL A 409 -1.81 33.16 26.77
CA VAL A 409 -1.20 33.48 28.09
C VAL A 409 0.13 32.75 28.26
N TYR A 410 0.23 31.49 27.84
CA TYR A 410 1.43 30.70 27.99
C TYR A 410 2.51 30.95 26.95
N THR A 411 2.15 31.52 25.80
CA THR A 411 3.10 31.94 24.75
C THR A 411 3.90 33.20 25.16
N ASP A 412 3.29 34.05 25.97
CA ASP A 412 3.96 35.26 26.47
C ASP A 412 4.71 34.99 27.80
N LEU A 413 5.89 34.39 27.69
CA LEU A 413 6.75 34.09 28.83
C LEU A 413 7.18 35.32 29.64
N SER A 414 7.04 36.54 29.08
CA SER A 414 7.37 37.79 29.78
C SER A 414 6.48 38.04 31.00
N LYS A 415 5.29 37.44 31.06
CA LYS A 415 4.33 37.53 32.16
C LYS A 415 4.61 36.55 33.28
N ILE A 416 5.51 35.61 33.08
CA ILE A 416 5.89 34.61 34.10
C ILE A 416 6.88 35.25 35.08
N PRO A 417 6.65 35.22 36.39
CA PRO A 417 7.59 35.77 37.36
C PRO A 417 8.97 35.11 37.28
N THR A 418 10.01 35.88 37.24
CA THR A 418 11.37 35.36 37.30
C THR A 418 11.60 34.64 38.62
N THR A 419 12.09 33.41 38.58
CA THR A 419 12.44 32.60 39.76
C THR A 419 13.97 32.55 39.94
N ARG A 420 14.43 32.38 41.14
CA ARG A 420 15.84 32.09 41.49
C ARG A 420 16.19 30.62 41.36
N SER A 421 15.21 29.76 41.06
CA SER A 421 15.40 28.33 40.87
C SER A 421 16.10 28.06 39.55
N THR A 422 16.97 27.08 39.52
CA THR A 422 17.55 26.52 38.30
C THR A 422 16.62 25.46 37.66
N GLN A 423 15.53 25.13 38.33
CA GLN A 423 14.52 24.23 37.77
C GLN A 423 13.57 24.98 36.83
N GLN A 424 13.22 24.38 35.72
CA GLN A 424 12.25 24.92 34.80
C GLN A 424 10.91 25.07 35.49
N LEU A 425 10.30 26.24 35.40
CA LEU A 425 8.97 26.48 35.93
C LEU A 425 7.95 25.61 35.13
N GLN A 426 7.12 24.86 35.84
CA GLN A 426 6.02 24.10 35.25
C GLN A 426 4.70 24.67 35.79
N SER A 427 3.76 24.87 34.89
CA SER A 427 2.42 25.35 35.21
C SER A 427 1.42 24.68 34.29
N GLY A 428 0.20 24.48 34.76
CA GLY A 428 -0.90 23.95 33.98
C GLY A 428 -2.20 24.65 34.39
N ILE A 429 -3.07 24.92 33.42
CA ILE A 429 -4.43 25.41 33.64
C ILE A 429 -5.38 24.38 33.08
N VAL A 430 -6.42 24.06 33.84
CA VAL A 430 -7.58 23.27 33.40
C VAL A 430 -8.79 24.14 33.60
N VAL A 431 -9.54 24.39 32.52
CA VAL A 431 -10.84 25.05 32.55
C VAL A 431 -11.90 23.99 32.30
N ILE A 432 -12.84 23.86 33.25
CA ILE A 432 -13.91 22.85 33.23
C ILE A 432 -15.25 23.56 33.04
#